data_76ebea023f7bbd62bdc358ce6db96858
#
_entry.id   76ebea023f7bbd62bdc358ce6db96858
#
_cell.length_a   1.000
_cell.length_b   1.000
_cell.length_c   1.000
_cell.angle_alpha   90.00
_cell.angle_beta   90.00
_cell.angle_gamma   90.00
#
_symmetry.space_group_name_H-M   'P 1'
#
loop_
_entity.id
_entity.type
_entity.pdbx_description
1 polymer ?
#
loop_
_entity_poly.entity_id
_entity_poly.type
_entity_poly.pdbx_seq_one_letter_code
_entity_poly.pdbx_strand_id
1 'polypeptide(L)'
;MPRNLVLFDLEWNIGYQPYTFNYHGVQQTFRGEIVEIGAVKIDEDANVLDTFSIHLKPRIFRKLQHHIAKVTGLTQADLDRGEPIVQGLRRFMQWCGPDAEFAEWGM
;
A
#
# COMPACT_ATOMS: atom_id res chain seq x y z
N MET A 1 -0.25 24.27 -15.38
CA MET A 1 0.48 23.81 -14.20
C MET A 1 1.09 22.45 -14.49
N PRO A 2 2.38 22.30 -14.28
CA PRO A 2 2.97 20.98 -14.38
C PRO A 2 2.36 20.04 -13.34
N ARG A 3 2.07 18.84 -13.77
CA ARG A 3 1.56 17.80 -12.89
C ARG A 3 2.71 16.90 -12.47
N ASN A 4 2.70 16.50 -11.22
CA ASN A 4 3.64 15.51 -10.74
C ASN A 4 3.11 14.13 -11.06
N LEU A 5 4.00 13.24 -11.46
CA LEU A 5 3.67 11.84 -11.61
C LEU A 5 4.13 11.10 -10.36
N VAL A 6 3.22 10.35 -9.76
CA VAL A 6 3.52 9.48 -8.62
C VAL A 6 3.60 8.05 -9.15
N LEU A 7 4.80 7.50 -9.12
CA LEU A 7 5.02 6.08 -9.39
C LEU A 7 4.97 5.36 -8.06
N PHE A 8 4.06 4.40 -7.92
CA PHE A 8 3.90 3.71 -6.64
C PHE A 8 3.91 2.20 -6.82
N ASP A 9 4.29 1.51 -5.74
CA ASP A 9 4.32 0.07 -5.63
C ASP A 9 3.66 -0.33 -4.32
N LEU A 10 2.91 -1.41 -4.35
CA LEU A 10 2.19 -1.92 -3.19
C LEU A 10 2.69 -3.31 -2.86
N GLU A 11 2.85 -3.59 -1.57
CA GLU A 11 3.08 -4.94 -1.10
C GLU A 11 1.86 -5.42 -0.33
N TRP A 12 1.52 -6.68 -0.52
CA TRP A 12 0.33 -7.30 0.04
C TRP A 12 0.71 -8.42 0.97
N ASN A 13 0.01 -8.55 2.10
CA ASN A 13 0.00 -9.80 2.85
C ASN A 13 -1.24 -10.57 2.45
N ILE A 14 -1.09 -11.85 2.19
CA ILE A 14 -2.15 -12.73 1.72
C ILE A 14 -2.54 -13.67 2.85
N GLY A 15 -3.85 -13.85 3.06
CA GLY A 15 -4.33 -14.79 4.05
C GLY A 15 -4.33 -16.23 3.52
N TYR A 16 -4.24 -17.18 4.44
CA TYR A 16 -4.35 -18.60 4.08
C TYR A 16 -5.77 -18.95 3.65
N GLN A 17 -6.76 -18.24 4.20
CA GLN A 17 -8.16 -18.40 3.83
C GLN A 17 -8.77 -17.03 3.55
N PRO A 18 -9.69 -16.94 2.57
CA PRO A 18 -10.34 -15.67 2.29
C PRO A 18 -11.21 -15.22 3.48
N TYR A 19 -11.29 -13.93 3.66
CA TYR A 19 -12.20 -13.30 4.62
C TYR A 19 -13.43 -12.79 3.88
N THR A 20 -14.60 -13.24 4.31
CA THR A 20 -15.86 -12.92 3.64
C THR A 20 -16.77 -12.16 4.60
N PHE A 21 -17.43 -11.13 4.09
CA PHE A 21 -18.39 -10.34 4.85
C PHE A 21 -19.47 -9.79 3.92
N ASN A 22 -20.60 -9.39 4.51
CA ASN A 22 -21.68 -8.74 3.77
C ASN A 22 -21.56 -7.23 3.88
N TYR A 23 -21.69 -6.56 2.73
CA TYR A 23 -21.72 -5.11 2.66
C TYR A 23 -22.94 -4.73 1.82
N HIS A 24 -23.91 -4.08 2.46
CA HIS A 24 -25.19 -3.70 1.82
C HIS A 24 -25.86 -4.86 1.09
N GLY A 25 -25.86 -6.05 1.70
CA GLY A 25 -26.49 -7.24 1.12
C GLY A 25 -25.67 -7.96 0.08
N VAL A 26 -24.47 -7.45 -0.25
CA VAL A 26 -23.58 -8.08 -1.21
C VAL A 26 -22.41 -8.71 -0.47
N GLN A 27 -22.15 -9.99 -0.78
CA GLN A 27 -21.02 -10.70 -0.19
C GLN A 27 -19.72 -10.23 -0.80
N GLN A 28 -18.79 -9.81 0.06
CA GLN A 28 -17.45 -9.38 -0.34
C GLN A 28 -16.43 -10.38 0.17
N THR A 29 -15.36 -10.58 -0.61
CA THR A 29 -14.30 -11.51 -0.24
C THR A 29 -12.96 -10.83 -0.37
N PHE A 30 -12.18 -10.79 0.71
CA PHE A 30 -10.81 -10.32 0.73
C PHE A 30 -9.85 -11.51 0.79
N ARG A 31 -8.82 -11.46 -0.02
CA ARG A 31 -7.76 -12.48 -0.02
C ARG A 31 -6.45 -11.95 0.52
N GLY A 32 -6.30 -10.64 0.59
CA GLY A 32 -5.11 -9.99 1.11
C GLY A 32 -5.35 -8.55 1.46
N GLU A 33 -4.35 -7.94 2.10
CA GLU A 33 -4.35 -6.53 2.50
C GLU A 33 -3.03 -5.89 2.13
N ILE A 34 -3.09 -4.58 1.79
CA ILE A 34 -1.90 -3.79 1.54
C ILE A 34 -1.15 -3.59 2.86
N VAL A 35 0.14 -3.89 2.88
CA VAL A 35 0.98 -3.74 4.08
C VAL A 35 2.15 -2.78 3.86
N GLU A 36 2.40 -2.37 2.62
CA GLU A 36 3.44 -1.38 2.32
C GLU A 36 3.08 -0.58 1.10
N ILE A 37 3.32 0.72 1.15
CA ILE A 37 3.26 1.61 -0.01
C ILE A 37 4.64 2.23 -0.16
N GLY A 38 5.24 2.08 -1.34
CA GLY A 38 6.44 2.78 -1.74
C GLY A 38 6.13 3.65 -2.94
N ALA A 39 6.65 4.86 -2.97
CA ALA A 39 6.34 5.76 -4.07
C ALA A 39 7.47 6.73 -4.35
N VAL A 40 7.53 7.16 -5.61
CA VAL A 40 8.46 8.18 -6.09
C VAL A 40 7.66 9.24 -6.82
N LYS A 41 7.92 10.49 -6.50
CA LYS A 41 7.32 11.62 -7.19
C LYS A 41 8.32 12.17 -8.19
N ILE A 42 7.91 12.28 -9.43
CA ILE A 42 8.78 12.80 -10.50
C ILE A 42 8.10 13.96 -11.24
N ASP A 43 8.91 14.83 -11.79
CA ASP A 43 8.44 15.94 -12.62
C ASP A 43 8.36 15.53 -14.11
N GLU A 44 8.03 16.49 -14.97
CA GLU A 44 7.88 16.26 -16.42
C GLU A 44 9.18 15.84 -17.09
N ASP A 45 10.32 16.18 -16.51
CA ASP A 45 11.64 15.83 -17.03
C ASP A 45 12.19 14.54 -16.41
N ALA A 46 11.35 13.80 -15.70
CA ALA A 46 11.70 12.55 -15.01
C ALA A 46 12.70 12.74 -13.87
N ASN A 47 12.81 13.95 -13.31
CA ASN A 47 13.60 14.18 -12.12
C ASN A 47 12.84 13.71 -10.88
N VAL A 48 13.55 13.01 -9.99
CA VAL A 48 12.97 12.58 -8.72
C VAL A 48 12.86 13.79 -7.80
N LEU A 49 11.63 14.14 -7.41
CA LEU A 49 11.34 15.24 -6.51
C LEU A 49 11.35 14.80 -5.06
N ASP A 50 10.80 13.63 -4.78
CA ASP A 50 10.68 13.10 -3.43
C ASP A 50 10.37 11.61 -3.46
N THR A 51 10.56 10.95 -2.32
CA THR A 51 10.22 9.55 -2.13
C THR A 51 9.36 9.40 -0.88
N PHE A 52 8.53 8.36 -0.88
CA PHE A 52 7.63 8.05 0.24
C PHE A 52 7.63 6.55 0.47
N SER A 53 7.63 6.16 1.73
CA SER A 53 7.50 4.75 2.10
C SER A 53 6.79 4.64 3.44
N ILE A 54 5.87 3.69 3.53
CA ILE A 54 5.10 3.49 4.74
C ILE A 54 4.70 2.02 4.86
N HIS A 55 4.76 1.49 6.09
CA HIS A 55 4.18 0.20 6.42
C HIS A 55 2.79 0.41 6.99
N LEU A 56 1.86 -0.46 6.58
CA LEU A 56 0.48 -0.44 7.05
C LEU A 56 0.21 -1.68 7.89
N LYS A 57 -0.47 -1.46 9.02
CA LYS A 57 -0.81 -2.55 9.92
C LYS A 57 -2.05 -3.29 9.39
N PRO A 58 -1.95 -4.59 9.11
CA PRO A 58 -3.11 -5.34 8.63
C PRO A 58 -4.15 -5.49 9.72
N ARG A 59 -5.42 -5.45 9.33
CA ARG A 59 -6.56 -5.59 10.24
C ARG A 59 -7.15 -6.99 10.21
N ILE A 60 -7.08 -7.66 9.06
CA ILE A 60 -7.68 -8.96 8.83
C ILE A 60 -6.60 -10.05 8.83
N PHE A 61 -5.62 -9.92 7.95
CA PHE A 61 -4.55 -10.93 7.80
C PHE A 61 -3.32 -10.45 8.58
N ARG A 62 -3.40 -10.55 9.90
CA ARG A 62 -2.40 -9.96 10.81
C ARG A 62 -1.07 -10.70 10.80
N LYS A 63 -1.10 -12.01 10.55
CA LYS A 63 0.11 -12.81 10.53
C LYS A 63 0.75 -12.73 9.15
N LEU A 64 2.00 -12.30 9.12
CA LEU A 64 2.76 -12.25 7.86
C LEU A 64 2.94 -13.66 7.33
N GLN A 65 2.50 -13.89 6.10
CA GLN A 65 2.67 -15.17 5.43
C GLN A 65 4.14 -15.38 5.10
N HIS A 66 4.62 -16.60 5.31
CA HIS A 66 6.03 -16.92 5.12
C HIS A 66 6.54 -16.59 3.71
N HIS A 67 5.76 -16.94 2.69
CA HIS A 67 6.12 -16.66 1.30
C HIS A 67 6.23 -15.14 1.05
N ILE A 68 5.30 -14.37 1.60
CA ILE A 68 5.32 -12.91 1.46
C ILE A 68 6.55 -12.32 2.14
N ALA A 69 6.87 -12.78 3.36
CA ALA A 69 8.08 -12.34 4.04
C ALA A 69 9.33 -12.62 3.21
N LYS A 70 9.39 -13.78 2.58
CA LYS A 70 10.54 -14.18 1.78
C LYS A 70 10.70 -13.33 0.52
N VAL A 71 9.59 -13.01 -0.15
CA VAL A 71 9.60 -12.26 -1.42
C VAL A 71 9.82 -10.76 -1.17
N THR A 72 9.21 -10.21 -0.13
CA THR A 72 9.23 -8.76 0.12
C THR A 72 10.34 -8.31 1.05
N GLY A 73 10.86 -9.21 1.88
CA GLY A 73 11.80 -8.84 2.93
C GLY A 73 11.14 -8.24 4.16
N LEU A 74 9.80 -8.13 4.18
CA LEU A 74 9.08 -7.62 5.34
C LEU A 74 9.15 -8.59 6.51
N THR A 75 9.08 -8.04 7.73
CA THR A 75 9.04 -8.83 8.96
C THR A 75 7.69 -8.65 9.64
N GLN A 76 7.37 -9.58 10.55
CA GLN A 76 6.15 -9.44 11.36
C GLN A 76 6.17 -8.13 12.15
N ALA A 77 7.34 -7.72 12.65
CA ALA A 77 7.48 -6.45 13.37
C ALA A 77 7.14 -5.24 12.49
N ASP A 78 7.48 -5.29 11.21
CA ASP A 78 7.11 -4.21 10.28
C ASP A 78 5.58 -4.06 10.20
N LEU A 79 4.86 -5.17 10.12
CA LEU A 79 3.41 -5.17 10.09
C LEU A 79 2.81 -4.68 11.41
N ASP A 80 3.34 -5.20 12.52
CA ASP A 80 2.82 -4.88 13.86
C ASP A 80 2.99 -3.40 14.21
N ARG A 81 4.07 -2.78 13.71
CA ARG A 81 4.38 -1.36 13.92
C ARG A 81 3.84 -0.46 12.82
N GLY A 82 3.21 -1.03 11.82
CA GLY A 82 2.64 -0.27 10.71
C GLY A 82 1.55 0.70 11.18
N GLU A 83 1.32 1.73 10.39
CA GLU A 83 0.25 2.68 10.67
C GLU A 83 -1.10 2.06 10.33
N PRO A 84 -2.17 2.44 11.04
CA PRO A 84 -3.52 2.08 10.64
C PRO A 84 -3.79 2.54 9.20
N ILE A 85 -4.50 1.73 8.43
CA ILE A 85 -4.65 1.96 6.99
C ILE A 85 -5.24 3.34 6.67
N VAL A 86 -6.24 3.79 7.42
CA VAL A 86 -6.87 5.08 7.15
C VAL A 86 -5.89 6.23 7.32
N GLN A 87 -5.09 6.20 8.39
CA GLN A 87 -4.07 7.22 8.63
C GLN A 87 -2.96 7.17 7.59
N GLY A 88 -2.51 5.95 7.27
CA GLY A 88 -1.46 5.76 6.26
C GLY A 88 -1.88 6.24 4.88
N LEU A 89 -3.10 5.93 4.47
CA LEU A 89 -3.64 6.41 3.20
C LEU A 89 -3.77 7.93 3.17
N ARG A 90 -4.21 8.55 4.28
CA ARG A 90 -4.26 10.00 4.36
C ARG A 90 -2.90 10.63 4.19
N ARG A 91 -1.87 10.08 4.84
CA ARG A 91 -0.51 10.56 4.70
C ARG A 91 -0.03 10.44 3.26
N PHE A 92 -0.29 9.31 2.62
CA PHE A 92 0.07 9.11 1.22
C PHE A 92 -0.62 10.12 0.32
N MET A 93 -1.93 10.32 0.49
CA MET A 93 -2.69 11.28 -0.31
C MET A 93 -2.20 12.70 -0.12
N GLN A 94 -1.88 13.09 1.11
CA GLN A 94 -1.30 14.42 1.40
C GLN A 94 0.05 14.60 0.72
N TRP A 95 0.88 13.57 0.76
CA TRP A 95 2.17 13.61 0.11
C TRP A 95 2.04 13.73 -1.41
N CYS A 96 1.08 13.02 -2.01
CA CYS A 96 0.84 13.09 -3.45
C CYS A 96 0.42 14.48 -3.91
N GLY A 97 -0.42 15.16 -3.14
CA GLY A 97 -0.97 16.44 -3.52
C GLY A 97 -2.20 16.31 -4.43
N PRO A 98 -2.91 17.43 -4.67
CA PRO A 98 -4.21 17.39 -5.37
C PRO A 98 -4.11 17.17 -6.88
N ASP A 99 -2.95 17.46 -7.48
CA ASP A 99 -2.79 17.43 -8.94
C ASP A 99 -1.90 16.29 -9.41
N ALA A 100 -1.76 15.24 -8.58
CA ALA A 100 -0.91 14.12 -8.93
C ALA A 100 -1.57 13.21 -9.96
N GLU A 101 -0.78 12.74 -10.92
CA GLU A 101 -1.12 11.62 -11.78
C GLU A 101 -0.44 10.37 -11.23
N PHE A 102 -1.04 9.21 -11.41
CA PHE A 102 -0.57 7.98 -10.81
C PHE A 102 -0.22 6.93 -11.86
N ALA A 103 0.86 6.21 -11.61
CA ALA A 103 1.20 5.00 -12.34
C ALA A 103 1.70 3.97 -11.34
N GLU A 104 1.14 2.77 -11.40
CA GLU A 104 1.57 1.68 -10.55
C GLU A 104 2.81 1.04 -11.13
N TRP A 105 3.80 0.85 -10.27
CA TRP A 105 4.99 0.08 -10.59
C TRP A 105 4.80 -1.31 -10.02
N GLY A 106 4.66 -2.27 -10.87
CA GLY A 106 4.49 -3.61 -10.37
C GLY A 106 3.76 -4.47 -11.38
N MET A 107 3.49 -5.64 -10.97
CA MET A 107 2.83 -6.62 -11.82
C MET A 107 1.45 -6.93 -11.34
#